data_6852c25a58cb68e1cc2c1a94fd1b535e
#
_entry.id   6852c25a58cb68e1cc2c1a94fd1b535e
#
_cell.length_a   1.000
_cell.length_b   1.000
_cell.length_c   1.000
_cell.angle_alpha   90.00
_cell.angle_beta   90.00
_cell.angle_gamma   90.00
#
_symmetry.space_group_name_H-M   'P 1'
#
loop_
_entity.id
_entity.type
_entity.pdbx_description
1 polymer ?
#
loop_
_entity_poly.entity_id
_entity_poly.type
_entity_poly.pdbx_seq_one_letter_code
_entity_poly.pdbx_strand_id
1 'polypeptide(L)'
;MYENLWLIPLGFAAGVLGSIVGLGGGIVAVPAMTFAGFPPTLAASNSLFAAFSNSVASTISYARQKRIEFGIGIKLGLMCIPGTILGAFISDIMTPSIFQILFAFVLVASAVYIFIKRAVDEKPYNKTALMMIFSAGASFFAGIISSLFGIGGGIVFVPLMVIGIGIPMRRSAPTAQLILMFASLSGLLVHSALGHPDYLQALLLAIGAFGGGILGARLSLEIKETKLKILVTVVLLAAAIKLIIDSMEALF
;
A
#
# COMPACT_ATOMS: atom_id res chain seq x y z
N MET A 1 -20.68 -17.93 -6.57
CA MET A 1 -19.55 -17.67 -7.50
C MET A 1 -19.68 -16.30 -8.17
N TYR A 2 -20.85 -15.93 -8.70
CA TYR A 2 -21.03 -14.63 -9.37
C TYR A 2 -21.01 -13.42 -8.43
N GLU A 3 -21.35 -13.60 -7.17
CA GLU A 3 -21.40 -12.53 -6.15
C GLU A 3 -20.06 -11.82 -5.89
N ASN A 4 -18.93 -12.49 -6.16
CA ASN A 4 -17.61 -11.94 -5.90
C ASN A 4 -16.91 -11.36 -7.15
N LEU A 5 -17.54 -11.38 -8.33
CA LEU A 5 -16.91 -10.90 -9.57
C LEU A 5 -16.62 -9.38 -9.56
N TRP A 6 -17.32 -8.61 -8.73
CA TRP A 6 -17.05 -7.20 -8.53
C TRP A 6 -15.66 -6.91 -7.93
N LEU A 7 -15.02 -7.92 -7.34
CA LEU A 7 -13.65 -7.81 -6.84
C LEU A 7 -12.62 -7.61 -7.96
N ILE A 8 -12.90 -8.07 -9.19
CA ILE A 8 -12.01 -7.86 -10.34
C ILE A 8 -11.94 -6.37 -10.71
N PRO A 9 -13.04 -5.66 -11.00
CA PRO A 9 -13.00 -4.22 -11.26
C PRO A 9 -12.52 -3.41 -10.05
N LEU A 10 -12.80 -3.83 -8.82
CA LEU A 10 -12.24 -3.21 -7.62
C LEU A 10 -10.71 -3.36 -7.61
N GLY A 11 -10.19 -4.57 -7.79
CA GLY A 11 -8.75 -4.83 -7.86
C GLY A 11 -8.09 -4.03 -8.97
N PHE A 12 -8.74 -3.93 -10.14
CA PHE A 12 -8.23 -3.15 -11.26
C PHE A 12 -8.13 -1.64 -10.93
N ALA A 13 -9.18 -1.04 -10.37
CA ALA A 13 -9.17 0.36 -9.95
C ALA A 13 -8.13 0.62 -8.85
N ALA A 14 -8.08 -0.27 -7.85
CA ALA A 14 -7.08 -0.23 -6.78
C ALA A 14 -5.65 -0.36 -7.32
N GLY A 15 -5.43 -1.25 -8.29
CA GLY A 15 -4.15 -1.43 -8.95
C GLY A 15 -3.71 -0.21 -9.76
N VAL A 16 -4.61 0.42 -10.53
CA VAL A 16 -4.32 1.66 -11.27
C VAL A 16 -3.89 2.75 -10.31
N LEU A 17 -4.72 3.07 -9.31
CA LEU A 17 -4.44 4.14 -8.34
C LEU A 17 -3.18 3.84 -7.52
N GLY A 18 -3.06 2.60 -7.02
CA GLY A 18 -1.93 2.14 -6.23
C GLY A 18 -0.60 2.23 -6.96
N SER A 19 -0.58 1.91 -8.25
CA SER A 19 0.63 2.01 -9.08
C SER A 19 1.05 3.45 -9.30
N ILE A 20 0.12 4.31 -9.71
CA ILE A 20 0.44 5.69 -10.07
C ILE A 20 1.05 6.45 -8.88
N VAL A 21 0.50 6.24 -7.68
CA VAL A 21 0.94 6.94 -6.45
C VAL A 21 2.10 6.22 -5.75
N GLY A 22 2.29 4.93 -6.03
CA GLY A 22 3.29 4.12 -5.34
C GLY A 22 2.83 3.63 -3.95
N LEU A 23 1.52 3.62 -3.69
CA LEU A 23 0.95 3.26 -2.39
C LEU A 23 0.51 1.78 -2.29
N GLY A 24 0.48 1.06 -3.41
CA GLY A 24 -0.11 -0.28 -3.48
C GLY A 24 -1.64 -0.24 -3.59
N GLY A 25 -2.24 -1.30 -4.10
CA GLY A 25 -3.69 -1.38 -4.31
C GLY A 25 -4.51 -1.47 -3.02
N GLY A 26 -3.89 -1.90 -1.92
CA GLY A 26 -4.58 -2.17 -0.67
C GLY A 26 -5.29 -0.98 -0.04
N ILE A 27 -4.77 0.22 -0.26
CA ILE A 27 -5.34 1.46 0.27
C ILE A 27 -6.77 1.74 -0.21
N VAL A 28 -7.14 1.20 -1.37
CA VAL A 28 -8.50 1.29 -1.93
C VAL A 28 -9.27 0.00 -1.68
N ALA A 29 -8.60 -1.16 -1.84
CA ALA A 29 -9.24 -2.46 -1.73
C ALA A 29 -9.73 -2.75 -0.31
N VAL A 30 -8.93 -2.48 0.73
CA VAL A 30 -9.31 -2.78 2.12
C VAL A 30 -10.53 -1.99 2.58
N PRO A 31 -10.60 -0.64 2.44
CA PRO A 31 -11.81 0.09 2.78
C PRO A 31 -13.05 -0.39 2.00
N ALA A 32 -12.90 -0.61 0.70
CA ALA A 32 -14.02 -1.05 -0.14
C ALA A 32 -14.57 -2.42 0.29
N MET A 33 -13.70 -3.37 0.64
CA MET A 33 -14.12 -4.66 1.16
C MET A 33 -14.75 -4.55 2.55
N THR A 34 -14.15 -3.74 3.44
CA THR A 34 -14.72 -3.51 4.77
C THR A 34 -16.11 -2.88 4.68
N PHE A 35 -16.31 -1.94 3.74
CA PHE A 35 -17.64 -1.35 3.48
C PHE A 35 -18.65 -2.34 2.89
N ALA A 36 -18.17 -3.35 2.18
CA ALA A 36 -19.00 -4.45 1.70
C ALA A 36 -19.30 -5.49 2.80
N GLY A 37 -18.90 -5.25 4.05
CA GLY A 37 -19.18 -6.12 5.19
C GLY A 37 -18.17 -7.24 5.42
N PHE A 38 -17.02 -7.22 4.73
CA PHE A 38 -15.96 -8.21 4.98
C PHE A 38 -15.23 -7.92 6.30
N PRO A 39 -14.89 -8.96 7.08
CA PRO A 39 -14.07 -8.79 8.27
C PRO A 39 -12.75 -8.08 7.95
N PRO A 40 -12.27 -7.15 8.79
CA PRO A 40 -11.06 -6.37 8.51
C PRO A 40 -9.82 -7.22 8.24
N THR A 41 -9.62 -8.31 8.99
CA THR A 41 -8.48 -9.23 8.81
C THR A 41 -8.55 -9.96 7.46
N LEU A 42 -9.75 -10.38 7.04
CA LEU A 42 -9.99 -10.98 5.73
C LEU A 42 -9.74 -9.96 4.60
N ALA A 43 -10.26 -8.73 4.75
CA ALA A 43 -10.04 -7.67 3.78
C ALA A 43 -8.55 -7.32 3.64
N ALA A 44 -7.82 -7.23 4.75
CA ALA A 44 -6.38 -6.97 4.77
C ALA A 44 -5.60 -8.12 4.11
N SER A 45 -5.87 -9.37 4.48
CA SER A 45 -5.17 -10.53 3.92
C SER A 45 -5.42 -10.71 2.42
N ASN A 46 -6.67 -10.62 1.95
CA ASN A 46 -7.00 -10.68 0.52
C ASN A 46 -6.37 -9.52 -0.26
N SER A 47 -6.33 -8.34 0.34
CA SER A 47 -5.70 -7.16 -0.27
C SER A 47 -4.19 -7.31 -0.45
N LEU A 48 -3.49 -8.08 0.40
CA LEU A 48 -2.06 -8.35 0.21
C LEU A 48 -1.78 -9.14 -1.07
N PHE A 49 -2.69 -10.04 -1.49
CA PHE A 49 -2.58 -10.73 -2.79
C PHE A 49 -2.70 -9.72 -3.95
N ALA A 50 -3.67 -8.81 -3.85
CA ALA A 50 -3.82 -7.74 -4.83
C ALA A 50 -2.60 -6.80 -4.84
N ALA A 51 -2.08 -6.42 -3.68
CA ALA A 51 -0.91 -5.58 -3.54
C ALA A 51 0.34 -6.25 -4.11
N PHE A 52 0.54 -7.56 -3.88
CA PHE A 52 1.63 -8.32 -4.46
C PHE A 52 1.52 -8.38 -5.99
N SER A 53 0.37 -8.78 -6.49
CA SER A 53 0.09 -8.87 -7.93
C SER A 53 0.30 -7.53 -8.64
N ASN A 54 -0.24 -6.46 -8.07
CA ASN A 54 -0.05 -5.08 -8.54
C ASN A 54 1.43 -4.66 -8.52
N SER A 55 2.14 -4.94 -7.42
CA SER A 55 3.54 -4.53 -7.27
C SER A 55 4.46 -5.27 -8.25
N VAL A 56 4.21 -6.54 -8.53
CA VAL A 56 4.91 -7.31 -9.57
C VAL A 56 4.68 -6.68 -10.95
N ALA A 57 3.42 -6.47 -11.32
CA ALA A 57 3.04 -5.90 -12.62
C ALA A 57 3.62 -4.49 -12.83
N SER A 58 3.51 -3.66 -11.80
CA SER A 58 4.02 -2.29 -11.82
C SER A 58 5.55 -2.25 -11.84
N THR A 59 6.21 -3.09 -11.05
CA THR A 59 7.69 -3.17 -11.01
C THR A 59 8.24 -3.56 -12.37
N ILE A 60 7.65 -4.56 -13.05
CA ILE A 60 8.05 -4.93 -14.42
C ILE A 60 7.88 -3.74 -15.38
N SER A 61 6.75 -3.03 -15.30
CA SER A 61 6.49 -1.88 -16.15
C SER A 61 7.45 -0.73 -15.88
N TYR A 62 7.71 -0.40 -14.61
CA TYR A 62 8.63 0.66 -14.20
C TYR A 62 10.11 0.33 -14.42
N ALA A 63 10.49 -0.95 -14.33
CA ALA A 63 11.83 -1.41 -14.67
C ALA A 63 12.13 -1.16 -16.15
N ARG A 64 11.18 -1.47 -17.06
CA ARG A 64 11.30 -1.15 -18.48
C ARG A 64 11.41 0.35 -18.75
N GLN A 65 10.80 1.19 -17.90
CA GLN A 65 10.89 2.66 -17.96
C GLN A 65 12.19 3.19 -17.33
N LYS A 66 13.05 2.34 -16.74
CA LYS A 66 14.30 2.71 -16.04
C LYS A 66 14.09 3.73 -14.91
N ARG A 67 12.97 3.62 -14.18
CA ARG A 67 12.57 4.57 -13.11
C ARG A 67 12.78 4.02 -11.70
N ILE A 68 13.26 2.80 -11.55
CA ILE A 68 13.44 2.15 -10.23
C ILE A 68 14.87 2.31 -9.74
N GLU A 69 15.03 2.71 -8.48
CA GLU A 69 16.29 2.67 -7.73
C GLU A 69 16.45 1.30 -7.05
N PHE A 70 16.90 0.29 -7.82
CA PHE A 70 16.98 -1.11 -7.36
C PHE A 70 17.81 -1.27 -6.09
N GLY A 71 18.95 -0.56 -5.97
CA GLY A 71 19.83 -0.68 -4.81
C GLY A 71 19.16 -0.28 -3.49
N ILE A 72 18.31 0.74 -3.50
CA ILE A 72 17.55 1.21 -2.34
C ILE A 72 16.31 0.34 -2.15
N GLY A 73 15.58 0.07 -3.24
CA GLY A 73 14.36 -0.71 -3.18
C GLY A 73 14.56 -2.11 -2.59
N ILE A 74 15.61 -2.82 -3.01
CA ILE A 74 15.93 -4.15 -2.46
C ILE A 74 16.31 -4.07 -0.99
N LYS A 75 17.16 -3.10 -0.60
CA LYS A 75 17.58 -2.94 0.80
C LYS A 75 16.39 -2.66 1.72
N LEU A 76 15.57 -1.67 1.39
CA LEU A 76 14.38 -1.34 2.19
C LEU A 76 13.35 -2.47 2.16
N GLY A 77 13.20 -3.14 1.01
CA GLY A 77 12.32 -4.30 0.86
C GLY A 77 12.72 -5.48 1.77
N LEU A 78 14.00 -5.80 1.87
CA LEU A 78 14.47 -6.85 2.77
C LEU A 78 14.32 -6.44 4.25
N MET A 79 14.57 -5.16 4.58
CA MET A 79 14.46 -4.63 5.93
C MET A 79 13.01 -4.56 6.44
N CYS A 80 12.00 -4.51 5.56
CA CYS A 80 10.61 -4.51 5.98
C CYS A 80 10.07 -5.92 6.33
N ILE A 81 10.71 -7.01 5.87
CA ILE A 81 10.22 -8.39 6.07
C ILE A 81 9.95 -8.72 7.55
N PRO A 82 10.87 -8.48 8.50
CA PRO A 82 10.59 -8.77 9.91
C PRO A 82 9.38 -7.99 10.44
N GLY A 83 9.21 -6.74 9.99
CA GLY A 83 8.05 -5.93 10.33
C GLY A 83 6.74 -6.50 9.80
N THR A 84 6.72 -6.99 8.55
CA THR A 84 5.51 -7.60 7.98
C THR A 84 5.09 -8.87 8.70
N ILE A 85 6.05 -9.67 9.15
CA ILE A 85 5.77 -10.86 9.96
C ILE A 85 5.09 -10.46 11.27
N LEU A 86 5.64 -9.50 11.99
CA LEU A 86 5.05 -8.99 13.23
C LEU A 86 3.66 -8.36 12.99
N GLY A 87 3.49 -7.60 11.91
CA GLY A 87 2.22 -6.99 11.55
C GLY A 87 1.09 -8.00 11.33
N ALA A 88 1.40 -9.15 10.70
CA ALA A 88 0.43 -10.22 10.49
C ALA A 88 -0.02 -10.85 11.81
N PHE A 89 0.91 -11.13 12.74
CA PHE A 89 0.55 -11.64 14.07
C PHE A 89 -0.24 -10.63 14.90
N ILE A 90 0.10 -9.34 14.83
CA ILE A 90 -0.66 -8.28 15.51
C ILE A 90 -2.08 -8.21 14.94
N SER A 91 -2.25 -8.35 13.62
CA SER A 91 -3.56 -8.37 12.97
C SER A 91 -4.46 -9.51 13.46
N ASP A 92 -3.87 -10.66 13.80
CA ASP A 92 -4.58 -11.85 14.29
C ASP A 92 -5.24 -11.66 15.66
N ILE A 93 -4.56 -10.90 16.54
CA ILE A 93 -5.04 -10.64 17.91
C ILE A 93 -5.82 -9.33 18.06
N MET A 94 -5.97 -8.56 16.97
CA MET A 94 -6.58 -7.23 17.01
C MET A 94 -8.10 -7.31 16.86
N THR A 95 -8.82 -6.57 17.71
CA THR A 95 -10.27 -6.45 17.56
C THR A 95 -10.64 -5.60 16.35
N PRO A 96 -11.79 -5.88 15.69
CA PRO A 96 -12.24 -5.11 14.53
C PRO A 96 -12.30 -3.59 14.77
N SER A 97 -12.77 -3.16 15.93
CA SER A 97 -12.88 -1.73 16.26
C SER A 97 -11.51 -1.04 16.38
N ILE A 98 -10.53 -1.69 17.04
CA ILE A 98 -9.15 -1.16 17.13
C ILE A 98 -8.52 -1.09 15.73
N PHE A 99 -8.70 -2.13 14.92
CA PHE A 99 -8.24 -2.14 13.54
C PHE A 99 -8.78 -0.93 12.75
N GLN A 100 -10.10 -0.71 12.80
CA GLN A 100 -10.76 0.38 12.07
C GLN A 100 -10.25 1.76 12.50
N ILE A 101 -10.11 2.00 13.81
CA ILE A 101 -9.63 3.29 14.36
C ILE A 101 -8.17 3.53 13.92
N LEU A 102 -7.29 2.57 14.12
CA LEU A 102 -5.88 2.71 13.73
C LEU A 102 -5.73 2.86 12.22
N PHE A 103 -6.54 2.11 11.45
CA PHE A 103 -6.53 2.21 9.99
C PHE A 103 -7.02 3.57 9.52
N ALA A 104 -8.10 4.09 10.09
CA ALA A 104 -8.58 5.44 9.81
C ALA A 104 -7.50 6.50 10.10
N PHE A 105 -6.78 6.39 11.21
CA PHE A 105 -5.66 7.28 11.52
C PHE A 105 -4.56 7.22 10.44
N VAL A 106 -4.18 6.02 9.99
CA VAL A 106 -3.19 5.85 8.92
C VAL A 106 -3.69 6.46 7.60
N LEU A 107 -4.98 6.32 7.27
CA LEU A 107 -5.57 6.92 6.07
C LEU A 107 -5.57 8.44 6.14
N VAL A 108 -5.95 9.03 7.29
CA VAL A 108 -5.92 10.48 7.49
C VAL A 108 -4.50 11.02 7.40
N ALA A 109 -3.55 10.41 8.10
CA ALA A 109 -2.15 10.80 8.05
C ALA A 109 -1.60 10.77 6.61
N SER A 110 -2.01 9.77 5.83
CA SER A 110 -1.63 9.61 4.43
C SER A 110 -2.26 10.66 3.54
N ALA A 111 -3.55 10.96 3.73
CA ALA A 111 -4.26 11.99 3.00
C ALA A 111 -3.63 13.37 3.25
N VAL A 112 -3.40 13.72 4.51
CA VAL A 112 -2.73 14.96 4.93
C VAL A 112 -1.34 15.05 4.32
N TYR A 113 -0.56 13.97 4.38
CA TYR A 113 0.77 13.92 3.80
C TYR A 113 0.75 14.18 2.28
N ILE A 114 -0.13 13.48 1.54
CA ILE A 114 -0.25 13.62 0.08
C ILE A 114 -0.68 15.03 -0.30
N PHE A 115 -1.59 15.64 0.50
CA PHE A 115 -2.12 16.97 0.25
C PHE A 115 -1.09 18.08 0.52
N ILE A 116 -0.40 18.03 1.66
CA ILE A 116 0.56 19.08 2.07
C ILE A 116 1.82 19.06 1.19
N LYS A 117 2.16 17.90 0.63
CA LYS A 117 3.40 17.77 -0.12
C LYS A 117 3.32 18.49 -1.46
N ARG A 118 3.90 19.68 -1.51
CA ARG A 118 4.34 20.34 -2.75
C ARG A 118 5.52 19.55 -3.34
N ALA A 119 5.73 19.70 -4.64
CA ALA A 119 6.91 19.12 -5.28
C ALA A 119 8.16 19.56 -4.49
N VAL A 120 8.84 18.59 -3.88
CA VAL A 120 10.09 18.86 -3.19
C VAL A 120 11.16 18.93 -4.26
N ASP A 121 11.87 20.06 -4.34
CA ASP A 121 13.01 20.21 -5.22
C ASP A 121 14.04 19.09 -4.97
N GLU A 122 14.66 18.63 -6.04
CA GLU A 122 15.66 17.56 -6.01
C GLU A 122 16.83 17.99 -5.12
N LYS A 123 16.84 17.47 -3.89
CA LYS A 123 18.02 17.63 -3.02
C LYS A 123 19.05 16.55 -3.39
N PRO A 124 20.34 16.86 -3.39
CA PRO A 124 21.35 15.85 -3.66
C PRO A 124 21.26 14.71 -2.61
N TYR A 125 21.23 13.49 -3.12
CA TYR A 125 21.18 12.27 -2.34
C TYR A 125 22.40 12.15 -1.40
N ASN A 126 22.18 12.25 -0.10
CA ASN A 126 23.25 12.16 0.90
C ASN A 126 23.26 10.77 1.54
N LYS A 127 24.31 9.98 1.26
CA LYS A 127 24.49 8.59 1.75
C LYS A 127 25.11 8.55 3.14
N THR A 128 24.54 9.21 4.13
CA THR A 128 25.07 9.13 5.48
C THR A 128 24.65 7.81 6.16
N ALA A 129 25.56 7.15 6.88
CA ALA A 129 25.29 5.91 7.61
C ALA A 129 24.08 6.05 8.57
N LEU A 130 23.95 7.19 9.24
CA LEU A 130 22.82 7.51 10.11
C LEU A 130 21.48 7.48 9.37
N MET A 131 21.46 7.96 8.13
CA MET A 131 20.27 7.97 7.27
C MET A 131 19.86 6.56 6.85
N MET A 132 20.83 5.67 6.65
CA MET A 132 20.55 4.25 6.37
C MET A 132 19.94 3.54 7.59
N ILE A 133 20.43 3.79 8.80
CA ILE A 133 19.91 3.23 10.05
C ILE A 133 18.47 3.71 10.28
N PHE A 134 18.23 5.01 10.13
CA PHE A 134 16.88 5.58 10.23
C PHE A 134 15.92 4.97 9.19
N SER A 135 16.38 4.82 7.94
CA SER A 135 15.58 4.22 6.87
C SER A 135 15.29 2.74 7.12
N ALA A 136 16.21 2.02 7.74
CA ALA A 136 16.00 0.63 8.16
C ALA A 136 14.90 0.51 9.22
N GLY A 137 14.98 1.32 10.28
CA GLY A 137 13.95 1.38 11.31
C GLY A 137 12.58 1.78 10.74
N ALA A 138 12.53 2.81 9.91
CA ALA A 138 11.31 3.23 9.23
C ALA A 138 10.74 2.13 8.33
N SER A 139 11.59 1.35 7.63
CA SER A 139 11.16 0.21 6.80
C SER A 139 10.56 -0.91 7.64
N PHE A 140 11.12 -1.20 8.80
CA PHE A 140 10.56 -2.18 9.73
C PHE A 140 9.15 -1.77 10.18
N PHE A 141 8.95 -0.53 10.63
CA PHE A 141 7.63 -0.02 11.00
C PHE A 141 6.66 0.03 9.81
N ALA A 142 7.16 0.41 8.63
CA ALA A 142 6.37 0.36 7.40
C ALA A 142 5.90 -1.07 7.07
N GLY A 143 6.74 -2.06 7.35
CA GLY A 143 6.40 -3.48 7.23
C GLY A 143 5.25 -3.87 8.16
N ILE A 144 5.28 -3.46 9.42
CA ILE A 144 4.19 -3.71 10.39
C ILE A 144 2.88 -3.14 9.84
N ILE A 145 2.86 -1.85 9.47
CA ILE A 145 1.69 -1.17 8.91
C ILE A 145 1.21 -1.86 7.63
N SER A 146 2.14 -2.26 6.77
CA SER A 146 1.86 -2.94 5.51
C SER A 146 1.03 -4.21 5.69
N SER A 147 1.49 -5.09 6.55
CA SER A 147 0.90 -6.40 6.76
C SER A 147 -0.36 -6.31 7.62
N LEU A 148 -0.32 -5.50 8.68
CA LEU A 148 -1.44 -5.30 9.60
C LEU A 148 -2.70 -4.81 8.87
N PHE A 149 -2.55 -3.82 7.99
CA PHE A 149 -3.68 -3.20 7.28
C PHE A 149 -3.86 -3.69 5.84
N GLY A 150 -3.00 -4.57 5.34
CA GLY A 150 -3.12 -5.05 3.96
C GLY A 150 -2.82 -4.02 2.87
N ILE A 151 -2.15 -2.90 3.21
CA ILE A 151 -1.96 -1.76 2.30
C ILE A 151 -0.69 -1.88 1.44
N GLY A 152 0.21 -2.78 1.81
CA GLY A 152 1.49 -2.91 1.14
C GLY A 152 2.58 -1.90 1.60
N GLY A 153 2.28 -0.93 2.48
CA GLY A 153 3.29 -0.04 3.12
C GLY A 153 3.77 1.15 2.30
N GLY A 154 3.30 1.35 1.07
CA GLY A 154 3.71 2.46 0.21
C GLY A 154 3.50 3.85 0.82
N ILE A 155 2.52 3.95 1.71
CA ILE A 155 2.23 5.13 2.52
C ILE A 155 3.46 5.64 3.29
N VAL A 156 4.27 4.74 3.80
CA VAL A 156 5.47 5.09 4.56
C VAL A 156 6.70 5.17 3.64
N PHE A 157 6.82 4.26 2.67
CA PHE A 157 8.00 4.17 1.82
C PHE A 157 8.16 5.37 0.88
N VAL A 158 7.08 5.87 0.28
CA VAL A 158 7.16 7.03 -0.61
C VAL A 158 7.64 8.28 0.15
N PRO A 159 7.04 8.65 1.32
CA PRO A 159 7.56 9.72 2.15
C PRO A 159 9.01 9.54 2.57
N LEU A 160 9.34 8.35 3.04
CA LEU A 160 10.69 8.02 3.48
C LEU A 160 11.74 8.28 2.38
N MET A 161 11.43 7.85 1.15
CA MET A 161 12.35 8.04 0.03
C MET A 161 12.46 9.49 -0.41
N VAL A 162 11.35 10.22 -0.41
CA VAL A 162 11.37 11.61 -0.89
C VAL A 162 11.92 12.57 0.15
N ILE A 163 11.49 12.46 1.41
CA ILE A 163 11.89 13.39 2.48
C ILE A 163 13.17 12.90 3.17
N GLY A 164 13.19 11.61 3.51
CA GLY A 164 14.29 11.00 4.23
C GLY A 164 15.55 10.83 3.37
N ILE A 165 15.41 10.32 2.15
CA ILE A 165 16.53 9.94 1.29
C ILE A 165 16.80 10.98 0.19
N GLY A 166 15.82 11.83 -0.16
CA GLY A 166 15.95 12.85 -1.20
C GLY A 166 15.76 12.34 -2.62
N ILE A 167 15.07 11.17 -2.80
CA ILE A 167 14.79 10.63 -4.13
C ILE A 167 13.59 11.38 -4.74
N PRO A 168 13.67 11.82 -6.01
CA PRO A 168 12.55 12.48 -6.69
C PRO A 168 11.28 11.63 -6.70
N MET A 169 10.09 12.24 -6.60
CA MET A 169 8.81 11.53 -6.59
C MET A 169 8.63 10.61 -7.80
N ARG A 170 9.12 11.04 -8.96
CA ARG A 170 9.08 10.25 -10.21
C ARG A 170 9.84 8.92 -10.14
N ARG A 171 10.78 8.77 -9.20
CA ARG A 171 11.53 7.54 -8.93
C ARG A 171 11.08 6.87 -7.63
N SER A 172 10.60 7.65 -6.65
CA SER A 172 10.14 7.12 -5.36
C SER A 172 8.91 6.23 -5.49
N ALA A 173 7.88 6.63 -6.25
CA ALA A 173 6.69 5.82 -6.45
C ALA A 173 6.99 4.48 -7.18
N PRO A 174 7.76 4.45 -8.28
CA PRO A 174 8.25 3.21 -8.89
C PRO A 174 9.08 2.34 -7.96
N THR A 175 9.99 2.94 -7.18
CA THR A 175 10.85 2.21 -6.24
C THR A 175 10.04 1.65 -5.07
N ALA A 176 9.00 2.37 -4.62
CA ALA A 176 8.06 1.86 -3.62
C ALA A 176 7.36 0.58 -4.09
N GLN A 177 6.99 0.47 -5.37
CA GLN A 177 6.39 -0.76 -5.90
C GLN A 177 7.33 -1.96 -5.79
N LEU A 178 8.63 -1.77 -5.98
CA LEU A 178 9.62 -2.83 -5.74
C LEU A 178 9.68 -3.22 -4.25
N ILE A 179 9.65 -2.27 -3.33
CA ILE A 179 9.63 -2.54 -1.89
C ILE A 179 8.34 -3.26 -1.50
N LEU A 180 7.21 -2.82 -2.03
CA LEU A 180 5.89 -3.41 -1.83
C LEU A 180 5.82 -4.87 -2.26
N MET A 181 6.57 -5.26 -3.28
CA MET A 181 6.65 -6.66 -3.72
C MET A 181 7.21 -7.54 -2.58
N PHE A 182 8.24 -7.10 -1.87
CA PHE A 182 8.78 -7.82 -0.71
C PHE A 182 7.82 -7.79 0.48
N ALA A 183 7.28 -6.62 0.79
CA ALA A 183 6.38 -6.43 1.92
C ALA A 183 5.08 -7.25 1.77
N SER A 184 4.44 -7.18 0.60
CA SER A 184 3.21 -7.92 0.36
C SER A 184 3.44 -9.42 0.23
N LEU A 185 4.55 -9.86 -0.38
CA LEU A 185 4.90 -11.28 -0.45
C LEU A 185 5.08 -11.87 0.95
N SER A 186 5.90 -11.23 1.78
CA SER A 186 6.12 -11.74 3.15
C SER A 186 4.83 -11.68 3.99
N GLY A 187 4.05 -10.60 3.89
CA GLY A 187 2.77 -10.46 4.58
C GLY A 187 1.76 -11.53 4.14
N LEU A 188 1.56 -11.72 2.82
CA LEU A 188 0.62 -12.73 2.32
C LEU A 188 1.00 -14.16 2.73
N LEU A 189 2.30 -14.48 2.79
CA LEU A 189 2.75 -15.81 3.22
C LEU A 189 2.39 -16.06 4.69
N VAL A 190 2.61 -15.08 5.57
CA VAL A 190 2.26 -15.22 7.00
C VAL A 190 0.75 -15.26 7.19
N HIS A 191 -0.02 -14.37 6.55
CA HIS A 191 -1.49 -14.40 6.62
C HIS A 191 -2.06 -15.71 6.06
N SER A 192 -1.45 -16.27 5.00
CA SER A 192 -1.84 -17.57 4.46
C SER A 192 -1.56 -18.72 5.45
N ALA A 193 -0.43 -18.66 6.16
CA ALA A 193 -0.10 -19.64 7.20
C ALA A 193 -1.05 -19.57 8.41
N LEU A 194 -1.58 -18.37 8.71
CA LEU A 194 -2.58 -18.14 9.76
C LEU A 194 -4.03 -18.46 9.30
N GLY A 195 -4.24 -18.75 8.01
CA GLY A 195 -5.56 -19.11 7.47
C GLY A 195 -6.52 -17.93 7.27
N HIS A 196 -6.00 -16.70 7.21
CA HIS A 196 -6.83 -15.49 7.10
C HIS A 196 -7.48 -15.28 5.72
N PRO A 197 -6.83 -15.58 4.56
CA PRO A 197 -7.37 -15.22 3.25
C PRO A 197 -8.46 -16.19 2.76
N ASP A 198 -9.47 -15.63 2.10
CA ASP A 198 -10.29 -16.38 1.14
C ASP A 198 -9.57 -16.35 -0.21
N TYR A 199 -9.01 -17.49 -0.59
CA TYR A 199 -8.16 -17.57 -1.79
C TYR A 199 -8.91 -17.24 -3.09
N LEU A 200 -10.21 -17.54 -3.17
CA LEU A 200 -11.01 -17.20 -4.36
C LEU A 200 -11.14 -15.68 -4.50
N GLN A 201 -11.52 -15.01 -3.43
CA GLN A 201 -11.65 -13.55 -3.41
C GLN A 201 -10.29 -12.86 -3.62
N ALA A 202 -9.25 -13.36 -2.94
CA ALA A 202 -7.88 -12.87 -3.08
C ALA A 202 -7.38 -12.97 -4.53
N LEU A 203 -7.67 -14.09 -5.23
CA LEU A 203 -7.29 -14.30 -6.62
C LEU A 203 -8.03 -13.35 -7.57
N LEU A 204 -9.35 -13.17 -7.37
CA LEU A 204 -10.13 -12.23 -8.19
C LEU A 204 -9.62 -10.80 -8.08
N LEU A 205 -9.32 -10.35 -6.84
CA LEU A 205 -8.67 -9.06 -6.60
C LEU A 205 -7.31 -8.97 -7.27
N ALA A 206 -6.49 -10.03 -7.16
CA ALA A 206 -5.13 -10.07 -7.70
C ALA A 206 -5.11 -9.98 -9.24
N ILE A 207 -6.04 -10.67 -9.92
CA ILE A 207 -6.20 -10.61 -11.38
C ILE A 207 -6.51 -9.18 -11.82
N GLY A 208 -7.48 -8.52 -11.18
CA GLY A 208 -7.79 -7.12 -11.46
C GLY A 208 -6.60 -6.22 -11.20
N ALA A 209 -5.96 -6.36 -10.04
CA ALA A 209 -4.83 -5.54 -9.61
C ALA A 209 -3.61 -5.69 -10.54
N PHE A 210 -3.38 -6.86 -11.12
CA PHE A 210 -2.32 -7.07 -12.11
C PHE A 210 -2.52 -6.20 -13.35
N GLY A 211 -3.72 -6.27 -13.95
CA GLY A 211 -4.07 -5.43 -15.09
C GLY A 211 -4.01 -3.95 -14.77
N GLY A 212 -4.56 -3.57 -13.61
CA GLY A 212 -4.51 -2.20 -13.09
C GLY A 212 -3.07 -1.72 -12.88
N GLY A 213 -2.20 -2.57 -12.37
CA GLY A 213 -0.77 -2.29 -12.16
C GLY A 213 -0.04 -1.91 -13.44
N ILE A 214 -0.24 -2.68 -14.50
CA ILE A 214 0.35 -2.39 -15.82
C ILE A 214 -0.16 -1.04 -16.35
N LEU A 215 -1.48 -0.85 -16.32
CA LEU A 215 -2.09 0.39 -16.84
C LEU A 215 -1.67 1.60 -16.02
N GLY A 216 -1.73 1.52 -14.68
CA GLY A 216 -1.36 2.60 -13.79
C GLY A 216 0.10 3.02 -13.95
N ALA A 217 1.02 2.05 -14.08
CA ALA A 217 2.43 2.33 -14.33
C ALA A 217 2.66 3.05 -15.68
N ARG A 218 1.86 2.75 -16.71
CA ARG A 218 1.92 3.48 -18.00
C ARG A 218 1.33 4.89 -17.86
N LEU A 219 0.14 5.02 -17.29
CA LEU A 219 -0.53 6.30 -17.10
C LEU A 219 0.26 7.26 -16.20
N SER A 220 1.09 6.75 -15.29
CA SER A 220 1.94 7.57 -14.41
C SER A 220 2.92 8.49 -15.17
N LEU A 221 3.14 8.25 -16.46
CA LEU A 221 3.96 9.11 -17.33
C LEU A 221 3.21 10.36 -17.79
N GLU A 222 1.89 10.28 -17.97
CA GLU A 222 1.05 11.30 -18.64
C GLU A 222 0.23 12.13 -17.64
N ILE A 223 -0.13 11.56 -16.48
CA ILE A 223 -1.03 12.21 -15.53
C ILE A 223 -0.30 13.32 -14.76
N LYS A 224 -0.91 14.50 -14.72
CA LYS A 224 -0.47 15.59 -13.86
C LYS A 224 -0.60 15.15 -12.39
N GLU A 225 0.48 15.16 -11.67
CA GLU A 225 0.61 14.74 -10.27
C GLU A 225 -0.45 15.37 -9.35
N THR A 226 -0.81 16.64 -9.61
CA THR A 226 -1.80 17.39 -8.81
C THR A 226 -3.21 16.78 -8.87
N LYS A 227 -3.70 16.40 -10.05
CA LYS A 227 -5.05 15.82 -10.18
C LYS A 227 -5.16 14.48 -9.47
N LEU A 228 -4.08 13.70 -9.55
CA LEU A 228 -4.02 12.40 -8.89
C LEU A 228 -3.98 12.55 -7.37
N LYS A 229 -3.18 13.48 -6.84
CA LYS A 229 -3.11 13.77 -5.40
C LYS A 229 -4.49 14.11 -4.83
N ILE A 230 -5.22 14.99 -5.52
CA ILE A 230 -6.59 15.38 -5.09
C ILE A 230 -7.51 14.17 -5.06
N LEU A 231 -7.54 13.37 -6.13
CA LEU A 231 -8.40 12.19 -6.21
C LEU A 231 -8.12 11.20 -5.07
N VAL A 232 -6.84 10.87 -4.88
CA VAL A 232 -6.44 9.93 -3.82
C VAL A 232 -6.75 10.50 -2.44
N THR A 233 -6.46 11.79 -2.19
CA THR A 233 -6.77 12.43 -0.90
C THR A 233 -8.26 12.36 -0.58
N VAL A 234 -9.14 12.64 -1.55
CA VAL A 234 -10.60 12.58 -1.36
C VAL A 234 -11.03 11.14 -1.03
N VAL A 235 -10.54 10.15 -1.77
CA VAL A 235 -10.87 8.74 -1.52
C VAL A 235 -10.42 8.30 -0.12
N LEU A 236 -9.20 8.67 0.29
CA LEU A 236 -8.66 8.32 1.61
C LEU A 236 -9.46 8.97 2.74
N LEU A 237 -9.81 10.25 2.61
CA LEU A 237 -10.59 10.95 3.63
C LEU A 237 -12.00 10.38 3.73
N ALA A 238 -12.66 10.11 2.60
CA ALA A 238 -13.98 9.49 2.59
C ALA A 238 -13.96 8.11 3.28
N ALA A 239 -12.95 7.29 2.98
CA ALA A 239 -12.75 5.99 3.61
C ALA A 239 -12.48 6.11 5.11
N ALA A 240 -11.63 7.06 5.53
CA ALA A 240 -11.31 7.28 6.95
C ALA A 240 -12.55 7.73 7.74
N ILE A 241 -13.32 8.69 7.21
CA ILE A 241 -14.54 9.20 7.87
C ILE A 241 -15.53 8.05 8.07
N LYS A 242 -15.77 7.23 7.04
CA LYS A 242 -16.70 6.11 7.15
C LYS A 242 -16.23 5.08 8.18
N LEU A 243 -14.95 4.72 8.20
CA LEU A 243 -14.41 3.78 9.18
C LEU A 243 -14.55 4.30 10.63
N ILE A 244 -14.42 5.61 10.84
CA ILE A 244 -14.63 6.22 12.16
C ILE A 244 -16.11 6.11 12.56
N ILE A 245 -17.03 6.40 11.64
CA ILE A 245 -18.47 6.31 11.90
C ILE A 245 -18.85 4.86 12.24
N ASP A 246 -18.46 3.89 11.42
CA ASP A 246 -18.75 2.47 11.63
C ASP A 246 -18.14 1.95 12.95
N SER A 247 -16.95 2.46 13.33
CA SER A 247 -16.33 2.13 14.63
C SER A 247 -17.08 2.72 15.82
N MET A 248 -17.65 3.92 15.68
CA MET A 248 -18.47 4.54 16.73
C MET A 248 -19.80 3.80 16.91
N GLU A 249 -20.47 3.40 15.82
CA GLU A 249 -21.70 2.60 15.87
C GLU A 249 -21.50 1.23 16.54
N ALA A 250 -20.32 0.64 16.41
CA ALA A 250 -19.97 -0.63 17.05
C ALA A 250 -19.64 -0.50 18.56
N LEU A 251 -19.47 0.72 19.08
CA LEU A 251 -19.16 1.00 20.49
C LEU A 251 -20.40 1.37 21.31
N PHE A 252 -21.52 1.70 20.66
CA PHE A 252 -22.82 2.02 21.27
C PHE A 252 -23.89 1.00 20.88
#